data_0730ec1b5c04b3b40626cce1dd8a046a
#
_entry.id   0730ec1b5c04b3b40626cce1dd8a046a
#
_cell.length_a   1.000
_cell.length_b   1.000
_cell.length_c   1.000
_cell.angle_alpha   90.00
_cell.angle_beta   90.00
_cell.angle_gamma   90.00
#
_symmetry.space_group_name_H-M   'P 1'
#
loop_
_entity.id
_entity.type
_entity.pdbx_description
1 polymer ?
#
loop_
_entity_poly.entity_id
_entity_poly.type
_entity_poly.pdbx_seq_one_letter_code
_entity_poly.pdbx_strand_id
1 'polypeptide(L)'
;MNHDVIITCALTGAGDTTAKSPHVPITPKQIAAAAVEAAKAGATVVHCHVRDPQTGKFSRDVALYREVMERIREADVDIIVNLTAGMGGDLEIGPGEKPMEFGPNTDLVGPLTRLAHVEQLLPEICTLDCGTLNFGDGDTIYVSTPAQLRAGAKRITELGVKAELEIFDTGHLWFAKQMIKEGLLDNPLFQLCLGIPWGCLLYTSDADDE
;
A
#
# COMPACT_ATOMS: atom_id res chain seq x y z
N MET A 1 -2.79 -1.13 30.71
CA MET A 1 -2.33 -0.55 29.42
C MET A 1 -1.67 -1.70 28.69
N ASN A 2 -2.02 -1.97 27.42
CA ASN A 2 -1.35 -3.00 26.64
C ASN A 2 0.00 -2.44 26.17
N HIS A 3 1.08 -3.19 26.37
CA HIS A 3 2.44 -2.81 25.99
C HIS A 3 2.98 -3.68 24.84
N ASP A 4 2.13 -4.57 24.31
CA ASP A 4 2.52 -5.41 23.18
C ASP A 4 2.63 -4.55 21.91
N VAL A 5 3.70 -4.75 21.16
CA VAL A 5 4.01 -4.04 19.93
C VAL A 5 4.02 -5.03 18.77
N ILE A 6 3.27 -4.73 17.72
CA ILE A 6 3.30 -5.46 16.45
C ILE A 6 4.26 -4.73 15.52
N ILE A 7 5.20 -5.46 14.94
CA ILE A 7 6.17 -4.92 13.98
C ILE A 7 5.76 -5.36 12.59
N THR A 8 5.44 -4.38 11.72
CA THR A 8 5.25 -4.59 10.28
C THR A 8 6.51 -4.16 9.54
N CYS A 9 7.09 -5.07 8.76
CA CYS A 9 8.22 -4.76 7.89
C CYS A 9 7.73 -4.54 6.45
N ALA A 10 7.89 -3.32 5.93
CA ALA A 10 7.63 -3.00 4.54
C ALA A 10 8.87 -3.34 3.69
N LEU A 11 8.76 -4.40 2.88
CA LEU A 11 9.91 -4.99 2.18
C LEU A 11 10.34 -4.18 0.96
N THR A 12 9.37 -3.67 0.23
CA THR A 12 9.52 -2.77 -0.91
C THR A 12 8.23 -1.99 -1.10
N GLY A 13 8.32 -0.79 -1.64
CA GLY A 13 7.16 0.08 -1.89
C GLY A 13 6.97 0.37 -3.38
N ALA A 14 6.04 1.29 -3.69
CA ALA A 14 5.73 1.72 -5.05
C ALA A 14 6.80 2.63 -5.67
N GLY A 15 7.49 3.42 -4.86
CA GLY A 15 8.42 4.43 -5.34
C GLY A 15 9.58 3.89 -6.16
N ASP A 16 10.11 4.70 -7.07
CA ASP A 16 11.31 4.38 -7.85
C ASP A 16 12.57 4.53 -7.00
N THR A 17 12.81 3.52 -6.17
CA THR A 17 13.91 3.48 -5.19
C THR A 17 15.00 2.47 -5.54
N THR A 18 14.81 1.68 -6.59
CA THR A 18 15.75 0.61 -6.97
C THR A 18 17.15 1.12 -7.30
N ALA A 19 17.24 2.35 -7.84
CA ALA A 19 18.51 3.02 -8.09
C ALA A 19 19.17 3.59 -6.82
N LYS A 20 18.42 3.76 -5.71
CA LYS A 20 18.93 4.33 -4.46
C LYS A 20 19.65 3.33 -3.58
N SER A 21 19.32 2.04 -3.70
CA SER A 21 19.96 0.98 -2.91
C SER A 21 19.91 -0.36 -3.65
N PRO A 22 21.03 -1.11 -3.69
CA PRO A 22 21.08 -2.45 -4.25
C PRO A 22 20.32 -3.50 -3.40
N HIS A 23 19.89 -3.12 -2.19
CA HIS A 23 19.16 -3.99 -1.26
C HIS A 23 17.65 -3.94 -1.45
N VAL A 24 17.13 -3.06 -2.32
CA VAL A 24 15.69 -3.04 -2.63
C VAL A 24 15.32 -4.32 -3.39
N PRO A 25 14.46 -5.20 -2.83
CA PRO A 25 14.09 -6.43 -3.51
C PRO A 25 13.16 -6.13 -4.71
N ILE A 26 13.45 -6.76 -5.84
CA ILE A 26 12.74 -6.54 -7.11
C ILE A 26 11.95 -7.79 -7.50
N THR A 27 12.62 -8.94 -7.55
CA THR A 27 11.97 -10.19 -7.99
C THR A 27 11.12 -10.81 -6.88
N PRO A 28 10.09 -11.59 -7.22
CA PRO A 28 9.31 -12.33 -6.23
C PRO A 28 10.16 -13.17 -5.26
N LYS A 29 11.22 -13.78 -5.79
CA LYS A 29 12.19 -14.54 -4.98
C LYS A 29 12.91 -13.65 -3.96
N GLN A 30 13.35 -12.45 -4.35
CA GLN A 30 14.02 -11.51 -3.45
C GLN A 30 13.05 -10.97 -2.40
N ILE A 31 11.82 -10.62 -2.80
CA ILE A 31 10.77 -10.12 -1.89
C ILE A 31 10.44 -11.19 -0.85
N ALA A 32 10.23 -12.44 -1.27
CA ALA A 32 9.95 -13.53 -0.34
C ALA A 32 11.14 -13.83 0.58
N ALA A 33 12.38 -13.78 0.10
CA ALA A 33 13.57 -13.94 0.92
C ALA A 33 13.66 -12.85 2.00
N ALA A 34 13.42 -11.58 1.62
CA ALA A 34 13.37 -10.46 2.58
C ALA A 34 12.25 -10.63 3.61
N ALA A 35 11.09 -11.19 3.22
CA ALA A 35 10.01 -11.52 4.14
C ALA A 35 10.44 -12.55 5.19
N VAL A 36 11.12 -13.59 4.77
CA VAL A 36 11.65 -14.65 5.67
C VAL A 36 12.71 -14.09 6.61
N GLU A 37 13.59 -13.21 6.13
CA GLU A 37 14.58 -12.52 6.97
C GLU A 37 13.90 -11.62 8.02
N ALA A 38 12.89 -10.83 7.60
CA ALA A 38 12.11 -9.99 8.50
C ALA A 38 11.41 -10.80 9.60
N ALA A 39 10.78 -11.93 9.24
CA ALA A 39 10.15 -12.85 10.19
C ALA A 39 11.16 -13.37 11.23
N LYS A 40 12.33 -13.84 10.78
CA LYS A 40 13.41 -14.31 11.66
C LYS A 40 13.98 -13.21 12.56
N ALA A 41 13.91 -11.96 12.10
CA ALA A 41 14.31 -10.80 12.91
C ALA A 41 13.22 -10.33 13.90
N GLY A 42 12.03 -10.92 13.88
CA GLY A 42 10.95 -10.65 14.82
C GLY A 42 9.78 -9.80 14.27
N ALA A 43 9.72 -9.58 12.95
CA ALA A 43 8.53 -8.98 12.34
C ALA A 43 7.34 -9.95 12.47
N THR A 44 6.18 -9.41 12.82
CA THR A 44 4.90 -10.15 12.87
C THR A 44 4.17 -10.08 11.54
N VAL A 45 4.33 -8.97 10.84
CA VAL A 45 3.67 -8.68 9.55
C VAL A 45 4.73 -8.27 8.53
N VAL A 46 4.58 -8.72 7.29
CA VAL A 46 5.31 -8.16 6.14
C VAL A 46 4.35 -7.50 5.19
N HIS A 47 4.64 -6.25 4.84
CA HIS A 47 3.90 -5.51 3.81
C HIS A 47 4.62 -5.63 2.48
N CYS A 48 3.89 -6.09 1.46
CA CYS A 48 4.46 -6.45 0.17
C CYS A 48 3.81 -5.67 -0.98
N HIS A 49 4.66 -5.01 -1.77
CA HIS A 49 4.41 -4.65 -3.15
C HIS A 49 5.10 -5.67 -4.06
N VAL A 50 4.82 -5.64 -5.36
CA VAL A 50 5.58 -6.36 -6.36
C VAL A 50 6.11 -5.41 -7.43
N ARG A 51 7.20 -5.83 -8.06
CA ARG A 51 7.87 -5.07 -9.11
C ARG A 51 8.02 -5.94 -10.35
N ASP A 52 7.99 -5.32 -11.51
CA ASP A 52 8.39 -5.96 -12.75
C ASP A 52 9.87 -6.37 -12.65
N PRO A 53 10.18 -7.67 -12.77
CA PRO A 53 11.56 -8.16 -12.61
C PRO A 53 12.57 -7.64 -13.63
N GLN A 54 12.09 -7.14 -14.78
CA GLN A 54 12.95 -6.64 -15.85
C GLN A 54 13.27 -5.15 -15.68
N THR A 55 12.28 -4.37 -15.26
CA THR A 55 12.39 -2.91 -15.18
C THR A 55 12.61 -2.39 -13.76
N GLY A 56 12.28 -3.19 -12.75
CA GLY A 56 12.27 -2.75 -11.34
C GLY A 56 11.12 -1.82 -10.97
N LYS A 57 10.29 -1.42 -11.92
CA LYS A 57 9.13 -0.58 -11.66
C LYS A 57 8.05 -1.36 -10.92
N PHE A 58 7.17 -0.64 -10.22
CA PHE A 58 6.02 -1.27 -9.57
C PHE A 58 5.13 -2.03 -10.58
N SER A 59 4.41 -3.02 -10.08
CA SER A 59 3.50 -3.83 -10.90
C SER A 59 2.23 -4.18 -10.12
N ARG A 60 1.12 -4.39 -10.86
CA ARG A 60 -0.14 -4.95 -10.32
C ARG A 60 -0.38 -6.38 -10.82
N ASP A 61 0.64 -7.00 -11.42
CA ASP A 61 0.51 -8.37 -11.94
C ASP A 61 0.23 -9.37 -10.81
N VAL A 62 -0.92 -9.99 -10.89
CA VAL A 62 -1.38 -10.99 -9.92
C VAL A 62 -0.44 -12.20 -9.84
N ALA A 63 0.20 -12.56 -10.95
CA ALA A 63 1.13 -13.69 -10.96
C ALA A 63 2.37 -13.43 -10.10
N LEU A 64 2.87 -12.19 -10.08
CA LEU A 64 3.99 -11.80 -9.23
C LEU A 64 3.61 -11.84 -7.74
N TYR A 65 2.44 -11.34 -7.37
CA TYR A 65 1.92 -11.46 -6.00
C TYR A 65 1.73 -12.92 -5.57
N ARG A 66 1.21 -13.75 -6.46
CA ARG A 66 1.04 -15.17 -6.22
C ARG A 66 2.38 -15.83 -5.92
N GLU A 67 3.38 -15.61 -6.75
CA GLU A 67 4.71 -16.18 -6.56
C GLU A 67 5.34 -15.73 -5.23
N VAL A 68 5.19 -14.44 -4.84
CA VAL A 68 5.65 -13.96 -3.54
C VAL A 68 4.97 -14.71 -2.39
N MET A 69 3.64 -14.81 -2.42
CA MET A 69 2.89 -15.50 -1.36
C MET A 69 3.23 -16.99 -1.26
N GLU A 70 3.27 -17.70 -2.40
CA GLU A 70 3.63 -19.11 -2.43
C GLU A 70 5.00 -19.35 -1.80
N ARG A 71 6.01 -18.57 -2.18
CA ARG A 71 7.37 -18.66 -1.61
C ARG A 71 7.43 -18.35 -0.11
N ILE A 72 6.64 -17.39 0.36
CA ILE A 72 6.55 -17.10 1.80
C ILE A 72 5.89 -18.26 2.54
N ARG A 73 4.80 -18.83 1.99
CA ARG A 73 4.08 -19.95 2.60
C ARG A 73 4.86 -21.28 2.58
N GLU A 74 5.73 -21.47 1.57
CA GLU A 74 6.64 -22.61 1.54
C GLU A 74 7.79 -22.51 2.57
N ALA A 75 8.07 -21.31 3.05
CA ALA A 75 9.07 -21.12 4.09
C ALA A 75 8.49 -21.48 5.47
N ASP A 76 9.32 -22.11 6.32
CA ASP A 76 8.93 -22.48 7.68
C ASP A 76 9.07 -21.26 8.62
N VAL A 77 8.19 -20.25 8.42
CA VAL A 77 8.12 -19.03 9.24
C VAL A 77 6.67 -18.67 9.53
N ASP A 78 6.42 -18.22 10.76
CA ASP A 78 5.12 -17.70 11.18
C ASP A 78 5.09 -16.19 10.93
N ILE A 79 4.43 -15.79 9.82
CA ILE A 79 4.35 -14.39 9.40
C ILE A 79 3.01 -14.08 8.73
N ILE A 80 2.43 -12.98 9.09
CA ILE A 80 1.22 -12.42 8.47
C ILE A 80 1.62 -11.66 7.20
N VAL A 81 0.94 -11.94 6.10
CA VAL A 81 1.16 -11.23 4.83
C VAL A 81 0.11 -10.14 4.65
N ASN A 82 0.61 -8.92 4.47
CA ASN A 82 -0.16 -7.74 4.11
C ASN A 82 0.20 -7.36 2.66
N LEU A 83 -0.76 -7.46 1.75
CA LEU A 83 -0.57 -7.04 0.36
C LEU A 83 -1.11 -5.63 0.16
N THR A 84 -0.32 -4.78 -0.50
CA THR A 84 -0.81 -3.44 -0.89
C THR A 84 -2.03 -3.56 -1.81
N ALA A 85 -3.01 -2.70 -1.64
CA ALA A 85 -4.07 -2.44 -2.61
C ALA A 85 -4.11 -0.95 -3.04
N GLY A 86 -3.07 -0.19 -2.68
CA GLY A 86 -2.90 1.20 -3.05
C GLY A 86 -2.50 1.43 -4.52
N MET A 87 -1.97 0.41 -5.19
CA MET A 87 -1.53 0.54 -6.58
C MET A 87 -2.70 0.75 -7.54
N GLY A 88 -2.54 1.66 -8.50
CA GLY A 88 -3.59 2.02 -9.47
C GLY A 88 -4.38 3.28 -9.09
N GLY A 89 -3.77 4.14 -8.27
CA GLY A 89 -4.31 5.44 -7.88
C GLY A 89 -3.59 6.64 -8.51
N ASP A 90 -2.49 6.44 -9.18
CA ASP A 90 -1.63 7.51 -9.65
C ASP A 90 -2.21 8.20 -10.90
N LEU A 91 -2.33 9.51 -10.80
CA LEU A 91 -2.75 10.39 -11.88
C LEU A 91 -1.71 11.49 -12.05
N GLU A 92 -0.98 11.46 -13.15
CA GLU A 92 -0.07 12.54 -13.55
C GLU A 92 -0.84 13.59 -14.33
N ILE A 93 -0.98 14.77 -13.74
CA ILE A 93 -1.71 15.90 -14.35
C ILE A 93 -0.89 16.44 -15.52
N GLY A 94 -1.59 16.82 -16.60
CA GLY A 94 -0.95 17.39 -17.77
C GLY A 94 -0.30 18.75 -17.51
N PRO A 95 0.67 19.15 -18.34
CA PRO A 95 1.49 20.33 -18.11
C PRO A 95 0.72 21.64 -18.30
N GLY A 96 0.98 22.61 -17.46
CA GLY A 96 0.49 23.98 -17.55
C GLY A 96 -1.03 24.06 -17.69
N GLU A 97 -1.49 24.72 -18.79
CA GLU A 97 -2.91 24.95 -19.03
C GLU A 97 -3.64 23.74 -19.67
N LYS A 98 -3.00 22.57 -19.70
CA LYS A 98 -3.54 21.35 -20.30
C LYS A 98 -3.71 20.20 -19.29
N PRO A 99 -4.39 20.41 -18.17
CA PRO A 99 -4.43 19.44 -17.07
C PRO A 99 -5.07 18.10 -17.44
N MET A 100 -5.85 18.04 -18.52
CA MET A 100 -6.51 16.80 -18.99
C MET A 100 -5.67 15.99 -19.99
N GLU A 101 -4.50 16.49 -20.40
CA GLU A 101 -3.51 15.71 -21.17
C GLU A 101 -2.63 14.94 -20.20
N PHE A 102 -3.15 13.85 -19.61
CA PHE A 102 -2.48 13.09 -18.56
C PHE A 102 -1.10 12.58 -18.98
N GLY A 103 -0.17 12.63 -18.03
CA GLY A 103 1.20 12.19 -18.24
C GLY A 103 1.36 10.66 -18.34
N PRO A 104 2.52 10.22 -18.84
CA PRO A 104 2.79 8.79 -19.13
C PRO A 104 2.89 7.90 -17.88
N ASN A 105 3.02 8.49 -16.69
CA ASN A 105 3.06 7.74 -15.43
C ASN A 105 1.68 7.55 -14.79
N THR A 106 0.61 7.96 -15.48
CA THR A 106 -0.76 7.73 -15.01
C THR A 106 -1.05 6.23 -14.94
N ASP A 107 -1.38 5.75 -13.74
CA ASP A 107 -1.86 4.38 -13.49
C ASP A 107 -3.16 4.43 -12.67
N LEU A 108 -4.19 5.06 -13.22
CA LEU A 108 -5.49 5.20 -12.55
C LEU A 108 -6.47 4.13 -13.02
N VAL A 109 -6.87 3.24 -12.11
CA VAL A 109 -7.85 2.18 -12.37
C VAL A 109 -8.95 2.16 -11.31
N GLY A 110 -10.01 1.42 -11.60
CA GLY A 110 -11.14 1.26 -10.68
C GLY A 110 -10.80 0.46 -9.41
N PRO A 111 -11.59 0.61 -8.33
CA PRO A 111 -11.29 0.03 -7.02
C PRO A 111 -11.23 -1.50 -7.03
N LEU A 112 -12.05 -2.18 -7.82
CA LEU A 112 -12.01 -3.66 -7.91
C LEU A 112 -10.80 -4.16 -8.69
N THR A 113 -10.32 -3.40 -9.67
CA THR A 113 -9.08 -3.72 -10.39
C THR A 113 -7.87 -3.62 -9.46
N ARG A 114 -7.86 -2.65 -8.52
CA ARG A 114 -6.82 -2.54 -7.49
C ARG A 114 -6.79 -3.77 -6.56
N LEU A 115 -7.93 -4.42 -6.36
CA LEU A 115 -8.09 -5.59 -5.48
C LEU A 115 -7.94 -6.95 -6.19
N ALA A 116 -7.65 -6.98 -7.49
CA ALA A 116 -7.66 -8.23 -8.28
C ALA A 116 -6.76 -9.33 -7.69
N HIS A 117 -5.60 -8.98 -7.16
CA HIS A 117 -4.70 -9.92 -6.50
C HIS A 117 -5.17 -10.31 -5.09
N VAL A 118 -5.75 -9.37 -4.34
CA VAL A 118 -6.35 -9.64 -3.02
C VAL A 118 -7.50 -10.65 -3.15
N GLU A 119 -8.37 -10.46 -4.15
CA GLU A 119 -9.49 -11.36 -4.44
C GLU A 119 -9.06 -12.79 -4.77
N GLN A 120 -7.95 -12.94 -5.49
CA GLN A 120 -7.46 -14.26 -5.91
C GLN A 120 -6.60 -14.96 -4.85
N LEU A 121 -5.91 -14.19 -4.00
CA LEU A 121 -4.88 -14.72 -3.10
C LEU A 121 -5.31 -14.75 -1.64
N LEU A 122 -6.31 -13.94 -1.26
CA LEU A 122 -6.88 -13.85 0.09
C LEU A 122 -5.80 -13.76 1.18
N PRO A 123 -4.95 -12.71 1.17
CA PRO A 123 -3.97 -12.49 2.22
C PRO A 123 -4.68 -12.24 3.56
N GLU A 124 -3.97 -12.31 4.68
CA GLU A 124 -4.53 -11.99 5.98
C GLU A 124 -4.91 -10.50 6.07
N ILE A 125 -4.09 -9.63 5.49
CA ILE A 125 -4.28 -8.18 5.52
C ILE A 125 -4.11 -7.63 4.10
N CYS A 126 -4.86 -6.59 3.75
CA CYS A 126 -4.55 -5.72 2.61
C CYS A 126 -4.75 -4.25 2.98
N THR A 127 -4.03 -3.34 2.31
CA THR A 127 -4.16 -1.91 2.57
C THR A 127 -5.32 -1.27 1.82
N LEU A 128 -5.80 -0.14 2.33
CA LEU A 128 -6.74 0.75 1.68
C LEU A 128 -6.33 2.19 1.98
N ASP A 129 -5.82 2.90 0.98
CA ASP A 129 -5.39 4.31 1.08
C ASP A 129 -6.61 5.20 1.14
N CYS A 130 -6.87 5.81 2.31
CA CYS A 130 -8.16 6.38 2.67
C CYS A 130 -8.46 7.77 2.12
N GLY A 131 -7.80 8.19 1.03
CA GLY A 131 -8.14 9.44 0.38
C GLY A 131 -7.18 9.83 -0.74
N THR A 132 -7.54 10.93 -1.40
CA THR A 132 -6.72 11.57 -2.43
C THR A 132 -5.66 12.44 -1.77
N LEU A 133 -4.42 12.39 -2.25
CA LEU A 133 -3.31 13.17 -1.72
C LEU A 133 -2.31 13.57 -2.82
N ASN A 134 -1.53 14.62 -2.55
CA ASN A 134 -0.31 14.90 -3.32
C ASN A 134 0.74 13.85 -2.99
N PHE A 135 1.50 13.41 -3.98
CA PHE A 135 2.53 12.39 -3.78
C PHE A 135 3.90 12.91 -4.19
N GLY A 136 4.49 13.70 -3.29
CA GLY A 136 5.78 14.35 -3.50
C GLY A 136 5.71 15.62 -4.36
N ASP A 137 6.88 16.09 -4.79
CA ASP A 137 7.01 17.21 -5.73
C ASP A 137 6.71 16.76 -7.15
N GLY A 138 5.90 17.54 -7.87
CA GLY A 138 5.56 17.29 -9.26
C GLY A 138 4.07 17.26 -9.52
N ASP A 139 3.68 16.69 -10.65
CA ASP A 139 2.32 16.73 -11.16
C ASP A 139 1.52 15.44 -10.86
N THR A 140 2.07 14.53 -10.05
CA THR A 140 1.41 13.28 -9.68
C THR A 140 0.59 13.44 -8.41
N ILE A 141 -0.67 13.01 -8.48
CA ILE A 141 -1.57 12.89 -7.33
C ILE A 141 -2.04 11.44 -7.23
N TYR A 142 -2.20 10.97 -6.00
CA TYR A 142 -2.90 9.71 -5.73
C TYR A 142 -4.40 9.98 -5.59
N VAL A 143 -5.22 9.25 -6.34
CA VAL A 143 -6.68 9.47 -6.40
C VAL A 143 -7.43 8.31 -5.75
N SER A 144 -8.19 8.61 -4.71
CA SER A 144 -9.16 7.70 -4.11
C SER A 144 -10.42 8.49 -3.71
N THR A 145 -11.45 8.41 -4.54
CA THR A 145 -12.71 9.09 -4.27
C THR A 145 -13.52 8.36 -3.19
N PRO A 146 -14.44 9.05 -2.48
CA PRO A 146 -15.31 8.40 -1.50
C PRO A 146 -16.11 7.21 -2.04
N ALA A 147 -16.50 7.24 -3.32
CA ALA A 147 -17.20 6.15 -3.97
C ALA A 147 -16.29 4.93 -4.20
N GLN A 148 -15.05 5.16 -4.65
CA GLN A 148 -14.04 4.12 -4.83
C GLN A 148 -13.67 3.46 -3.50
N LEU A 149 -13.49 4.26 -2.45
CA LEU A 149 -13.17 3.78 -1.10
C LEU A 149 -14.27 2.91 -0.52
N ARG A 150 -15.54 3.32 -0.67
CA ARG A 150 -16.68 2.49 -0.22
C ARG A 150 -16.74 1.16 -0.97
N ALA A 151 -16.52 1.18 -2.29
CA ALA A 151 -16.52 -0.04 -3.08
C ALA A 151 -15.36 -0.98 -2.69
N GLY A 152 -14.16 -0.45 -2.48
CA GLY A 152 -13.00 -1.20 -2.02
C GLY A 152 -13.21 -1.78 -0.62
N ALA A 153 -13.62 -0.96 0.35
CA ALA A 153 -13.88 -1.37 1.73
C ALA A 153 -14.92 -2.51 1.80
N LYS A 154 -16.04 -2.34 1.09
CA LYS A 154 -17.07 -3.37 0.98
C LYS A 154 -16.50 -4.68 0.45
N ARG A 155 -15.73 -4.62 -0.64
CA ARG A 155 -15.17 -5.83 -1.26
C ARG A 155 -14.16 -6.52 -0.36
N ILE A 156 -13.28 -5.79 0.30
CA ILE A 156 -12.32 -6.34 1.27
C ILE A 156 -13.06 -7.11 2.39
N THR A 157 -14.11 -6.52 2.92
CA THR A 157 -14.94 -7.14 3.97
C THR A 157 -15.65 -8.39 3.46
N GLU A 158 -16.22 -8.36 2.25
CA GLU A 158 -16.85 -9.54 1.62
C GLU A 158 -15.87 -10.70 1.41
N LEU A 159 -14.60 -10.41 1.17
CA LEU A 159 -13.54 -11.40 1.00
C LEU A 159 -13.06 -11.99 2.34
N GLY A 160 -13.45 -11.40 3.47
CA GLY A 160 -12.98 -11.81 4.79
C GLY A 160 -11.52 -11.41 5.07
N VAL A 161 -10.95 -10.51 4.27
CA VAL A 161 -9.59 -9.99 4.45
C VAL A 161 -9.62 -8.83 5.45
N LYS A 162 -8.62 -8.72 6.31
CA LYS A 162 -8.49 -7.61 7.25
C LYS A 162 -8.01 -6.36 6.51
N ALA A 163 -8.79 -5.28 6.58
CA ALA A 163 -8.36 -4.00 6.04
C ALA A 163 -7.35 -3.30 6.96
N GLU A 164 -6.24 -2.82 6.41
CA GLU A 164 -5.36 -1.83 7.01
C GLU A 164 -5.59 -0.49 6.31
N LEU A 165 -6.08 0.49 7.07
CA LEU A 165 -6.45 1.80 6.55
C LEU A 165 -5.26 2.74 6.60
N GLU A 166 -4.73 3.12 5.46
CA GLU A 166 -3.63 4.07 5.36
C GLU A 166 -4.16 5.50 5.45
N ILE A 167 -3.77 6.18 6.51
CA ILE A 167 -4.22 7.52 6.88
C ILE A 167 -3.07 8.50 6.70
N PHE A 168 -3.16 9.33 5.70
CA PHE A 168 -2.15 10.35 5.38
C PHE A 168 -2.53 11.72 5.95
N ASP A 169 -3.81 11.96 6.21
CA ASP A 169 -4.39 13.27 6.52
C ASP A 169 -5.60 13.12 7.45
N THR A 170 -5.99 14.19 8.15
CA THR A 170 -7.17 14.18 9.06
C THR A 170 -8.47 13.89 8.33
N GLY A 171 -8.61 14.33 7.08
CA GLY A 171 -9.77 14.02 6.24
C GLY A 171 -9.88 12.53 5.96
N HIS A 172 -8.75 11.84 5.75
CA HIS A 172 -8.69 10.39 5.57
C HIS A 172 -9.17 9.67 6.83
N LEU A 173 -8.69 10.09 8.01
CA LEU A 173 -9.12 9.52 9.29
C LEU A 173 -10.62 9.71 9.52
N TRP A 174 -11.14 10.90 9.19
CA TRP A 174 -12.56 11.18 9.30
C TRP A 174 -13.38 10.27 8.39
N PHE A 175 -12.97 10.10 7.14
CA PHE A 175 -13.68 9.27 6.17
C PHE A 175 -13.56 7.76 6.51
N ALA A 176 -12.41 7.31 6.98
CA ALA A 176 -12.22 5.95 7.48
C ALA A 176 -13.22 5.63 8.61
N LYS A 177 -13.35 6.52 9.59
CA LYS A 177 -14.35 6.41 10.67
C LYS A 177 -15.79 6.42 10.14
N GLN A 178 -16.07 7.19 9.09
CA GLN A 178 -17.38 7.20 8.43
C GLN A 178 -17.69 5.84 7.78
N MET A 179 -16.73 5.23 7.06
CA MET A 179 -16.92 3.90 6.46
C MET A 179 -17.17 2.81 7.50
N ILE A 180 -16.51 2.88 8.66
CA ILE A 180 -16.79 1.97 9.80
C ILE A 180 -18.23 2.18 10.30
N LYS A 181 -18.66 3.43 10.48
CA LYS A 181 -20.02 3.76 10.91
C LYS A 181 -21.09 3.30 9.90
N GLU A 182 -20.77 3.27 8.62
CA GLU A 182 -21.62 2.74 7.55
C GLU A 182 -21.65 1.20 7.54
N GLY A 183 -20.86 0.53 8.37
CA GLY A 183 -20.78 -0.93 8.42
C GLY A 183 -20.03 -1.57 7.26
N LEU A 184 -19.21 -0.80 6.54
CA LEU A 184 -18.43 -1.27 5.41
C LEU A 184 -17.13 -1.98 5.81
N LEU A 185 -16.67 -1.75 7.04
CA LEU A 185 -15.43 -2.28 7.59
C LEU A 185 -15.67 -2.83 8.99
N ASP A 186 -15.17 -4.03 9.26
CA ASP A 186 -15.23 -4.67 10.57
C ASP A 186 -13.86 -4.64 11.24
N ASN A 187 -13.73 -3.84 12.30
CA ASN A 187 -12.55 -3.74 13.15
C ASN A 187 -11.23 -3.62 12.33
N PRO A 188 -11.10 -2.63 11.44
CA PRO A 188 -9.90 -2.47 10.61
C PRO A 188 -8.69 -2.04 11.44
N LEU A 189 -7.49 -2.26 10.91
CA LEU A 189 -6.27 -1.64 11.41
C LEU A 189 -6.15 -0.20 10.88
N PHE A 190 -5.48 0.65 11.65
CA PHE A 190 -5.16 2.02 11.23
C PHE A 190 -3.64 2.18 11.16
N GLN A 191 -3.15 2.61 10.03
CA GLN A 191 -1.76 3.00 9.84
C GLN A 191 -1.71 4.51 9.62
N LEU A 192 -1.06 5.25 10.51
CA LEU A 192 -0.78 6.66 10.33
C LEU A 192 0.47 6.82 9.48
N CYS A 193 0.31 7.26 8.25
CA CYS A 193 1.41 7.42 7.30
C CYS A 193 2.03 8.80 7.46
N LEU A 194 3.33 8.83 7.76
CA LEU A 194 4.10 10.04 8.02
C LEU A 194 5.25 10.17 7.01
N GLY A 195 5.80 11.39 6.86
CA GLY A 195 7.00 11.62 6.06
C GLY A 195 6.79 11.69 4.55
N ILE A 196 5.55 11.81 4.06
CA ILE A 196 5.29 11.99 2.62
C ILE A 196 5.27 13.50 2.31
N PRO A 197 6.19 14.00 1.49
CA PRO A 197 6.20 15.40 1.10
C PRO A 197 4.86 15.85 0.52
N TRP A 198 4.29 16.91 1.10
CA TRP A 198 3.02 17.55 0.71
C TRP A 198 1.78 16.64 0.78
N GLY A 199 1.93 15.38 1.19
CA GLY A 199 0.88 14.37 1.17
C GLY A 199 0.43 13.87 2.55
N CYS A 200 1.02 14.35 3.66
CA CYS A 200 0.64 13.89 5.00
C CYS A 200 0.70 14.98 6.06
N LEU A 201 0.10 14.69 7.24
CA LEU A 201 -0.04 15.60 8.38
C LEU A 201 1.25 16.01 9.04
N LEU A 202 2.22 15.13 9.09
CA LEU A 202 3.50 15.32 9.71
C LEU A 202 4.58 14.98 8.71
N TYR A 203 5.15 16.01 8.14
CA TYR A 203 6.49 15.90 7.61
C TYR A 203 7.40 15.85 8.84
N THR A 204 7.97 14.70 9.12
CA THR A 204 9.02 14.61 10.13
C THR A 204 10.27 15.24 9.54
N SER A 205 10.37 16.56 9.61
CA SER A 205 11.66 17.18 9.81
C SER A 205 12.23 16.60 11.10
N ASP A 206 13.52 16.33 11.12
CA ASP A 206 14.19 15.90 12.34
C ASP A 206 13.72 16.78 13.52
N ALA A 207 13.41 16.13 14.63
CA ALA A 207 12.96 16.81 15.85
C ALA A 207 14.03 17.81 16.41
N ASP A 208 15.13 17.97 15.69
CA ASP A 208 16.26 18.86 16.01
C ASP A 208 16.17 20.21 15.30
N ASP A 209 15.15 20.48 14.47
CA ASP A 209 14.98 21.76 13.77
C ASP A 209 13.98 22.74 14.45
N GLU A 210 13.55 22.48 15.71
CA GLU A 210 12.79 23.42 16.53
C GLU A 210 13.60 23.98 17.71
#